data_cdd9a9a8ee01549852ccd54ccdad2573
#
_entry.id   cdd9a9a8ee01549852ccd54ccdad2573
#
_cell.length_a   1.000
_cell.length_b   1.000
_cell.length_c   1.000
_cell.angle_alpha   90.00
_cell.angle_beta   90.00
_cell.angle_gamma   90.00
#
_symmetry.space_group_name_H-M   'P 1'
#
loop_
_entity.id
_entity.type
_entity.pdbx_description
1 polymer ?
#
loop_
_entity_poly.entity_id
_entity_poly.type
_entity_poly.pdbx_seq_one_letter_code
_entity_poly.pdbx_strand_id
1 'polypeptide(L)'
;EEVVVAEKPPMRLGMVFNFNTNTYPYFSIDAVQGEANEDEIKYVGKVEKLDLTKFVDTELFSEEDKQLLQQIRKLQGSEVNKYLDRNSPFSGIWENIIHTDGDDLPEETRALIAEYLQPKLKKIFEEQVTNNFIFVLPVSKMFTTANLTEIELSDHFISPFFKVLAKNSHFEIACRVKLLNDALPFSDNECNSSLLFLHDKIMHLWQKPEDVMQAEKFLKEGNIQLSKENWAEKMQKVILPLAKEYHVEFDKSLVNEIKSGEPEVKLLLQEKGDYLVFQPVFTYKGFETKASDKDSIIIPEGDKILIIERDREAEENFINKLESLHSLFVRPDDGNSLVLKGVDVLRNNWFFLFVDAMKEMKVPVYGFEALRNFRFNTARPNTHIHVSSGLDWFDAKVEIEFGEQRVGIDDIKKAMVNKQSFVQLNDGTLGILPDEWLKRYSLLFKD
;
A
#
# COMPACT_ATOMS: atom_id res chain seq x y z
N GLU A 1 22.63 -64.27 8.91
CA GLU A 1 21.67 -63.38 9.63
C GLU A 1 22.15 -61.95 9.37
N GLU A 2 21.48 -61.24 8.46
CA GLU A 2 21.64 -59.81 8.28
C GLU A 2 21.08 -59.13 9.52
N VAL A 3 21.95 -58.45 10.27
CA VAL A 3 21.55 -57.59 11.37
C VAL A 3 20.83 -56.39 10.72
N VAL A 4 19.52 -56.42 10.71
CA VAL A 4 18.70 -55.24 10.38
C VAL A 4 18.98 -54.23 11.49
N VAL A 5 19.86 -53.27 11.21
CA VAL A 5 20.06 -52.10 12.05
C VAL A 5 18.73 -51.33 11.93
N ALA A 6 17.94 -51.34 13.01
CA ALA A 6 16.75 -50.49 13.07
C ALA A 6 17.19 -49.07 12.86
N GLU A 7 16.76 -48.45 11.74
CA GLU A 7 16.99 -47.03 11.49
C GLU A 7 16.41 -46.25 12.66
N LYS A 8 17.24 -45.37 13.26
CA LYS A 8 16.72 -44.48 14.29
C LYS A 8 15.60 -43.61 13.69
N PRO A 9 14.49 -43.45 14.43
CA PRO A 9 13.41 -42.59 13.95
C PRO A 9 13.95 -41.18 13.68
N PRO A 10 13.45 -40.49 12.63
CA PRO A 10 13.93 -39.18 12.27
C PRO A 10 13.65 -38.16 13.39
N MET A 11 14.66 -37.33 13.68
CA MET A 11 14.50 -36.20 14.60
C MET A 11 13.93 -35.01 13.82
N ARG A 12 12.87 -34.43 14.35
CA ARG A 12 12.24 -33.23 13.76
C ARG A 12 12.31 -32.05 14.74
N LEU A 13 12.55 -30.90 14.16
CA LEU A 13 12.41 -29.62 14.85
C LEU A 13 10.96 -29.19 14.84
N GLY A 14 10.49 -28.64 15.94
CA GLY A 14 9.19 -28.03 16.05
C GLY A 14 9.27 -26.64 16.67
N MET A 15 8.18 -25.92 16.62
CA MET A 15 8.03 -24.59 17.15
C MET A 15 6.84 -24.52 18.12
N VAL A 16 7.04 -23.85 19.24
CA VAL A 16 6.00 -23.66 20.26
C VAL A 16 5.77 -22.18 20.48
N PHE A 17 4.55 -21.74 20.29
CA PHE A 17 4.07 -20.45 20.77
C PHE A 17 3.78 -20.60 22.27
N ASN A 18 4.64 -20.01 23.09
CA ASN A 18 4.58 -20.11 24.54
C ASN A 18 3.98 -18.86 25.15
N PHE A 19 2.78 -18.96 25.69
CA PHE A 19 2.05 -17.84 26.29
C PHE A 19 2.30 -17.68 27.81
N ASN A 20 3.28 -18.39 28.37
CA ASN A 20 3.66 -18.25 29.78
C ASN A 20 4.72 -17.18 29.98
N THR A 21 4.41 -15.96 29.60
CA THR A 21 5.26 -14.79 29.81
C THR A 21 4.41 -13.55 30.09
N ASN A 22 4.87 -12.72 31.01
CA ASN A 22 4.27 -11.42 31.31
C ASN A 22 4.94 -10.29 30.53
N THR A 23 5.94 -10.62 29.70
CA THR A 23 6.67 -9.65 28.89
C THR A 23 5.96 -9.44 27.56
N TYR A 24 5.76 -8.19 27.16
CA TYR A 24 5.24 -7.88 25.82
C TYR A 24 6.13 -8.51 24.74
N PRO A 25 5.60 -9.15 23.70
CA PRO A 25 4.19 -9.19 23.26
C PRO A 25 3.33 -10.31 23.88
N TYR A 26 3.62 -10.76 25.06
CA TYR A 26 2.90 -11.80 25.83
C TYR A 26 2.97 -13.20 25.25
N PHE A 27 3.95 -13.46 24.43
CA PHE A 27 4.35 -14.80 23.99
C PHE A 27 5.85 -14.84 23.70
N SER A 28 6.41 -16.01 23.72
CA SER A 28 7.74 -16.32 23.22
C SER A 28 7.66 -17.49 22.24
N ILE A 29 8.68 -17.63 21.43
CA ILE A 29 8.79 -18.75 20.50
C ILE A 29 9.89 -19.66 21.00
N ASP A 30 9.52 -20.89 21.35
CA ASP A 30 10.44 -21.93 21.77
C ASP A 30 10.69 -22.91 20.62
N ALA A 31 11.94 -23.28 20.41
CA ALA A 31 12.30 -24.39 19.55
C ALA A 31 12.25 -25.70 20.35
N VAL A 32 11.69 -26.73 19.75
CA VAL A 32 11.57 -28.07 20.35
C VAL A 32 12.06 -29.13 19.39
N GLN A 33 12.45 -30.27 19.92
CA GLN A 33 12.82 -31.43 19.12
C GLN A 33 12.20 -32.70 19.69
N GLY A 34 12.02 -33.68 18.85
CA GLY A 34 11.55 -34.99 19.21
C GLY A 34 11.67 -35.98 18.06
N GLU A 35 11.55 -37.25 18.37
CA GLU A 35 11.47 -38.29 17.37
C GLU A 35 10.11 -38.22 16.68
N ALA A 36 10.09 -38.27 15.35
CA ALA A 36 8.90 -38.30 14.55
C ALA A 36 8.46 -39.77 14.23
N ASN A 37 7.19 -39.95 13.94
CA ASN A 37 6.70 -41.22 13.42
C ASN A 37 7.25 -41.48 11.99
N GLU A 38 7.06 -42.70 11.47
CA GLU A 38 7.57 -43.09 10.14
C GLU A 38 7.09 -42.19 9.01
N ASP A 39 5.86 -41.66 9.11
CA ASP A 39 5.32 -40.70 8.12
C ASP A 39 5.74 -39.25 8.37
N GLU A 40 6.53 -39.00 9.41
CA GLU A 40 6.99 -37.66 9.83
C GLU A 40 5.84 -36.64 10.04
N ILE A 41 4.69 -37.09 10.54
CA ILE A 41 3.50 -36.26 10.74
C ILE A 41 3.36 -35.79 12.18
N LYS A 42 3.83 -36.58 13.16
CA LYS A 42 3.71 -36.30 14.59
C LYS A 42 4.92 -36.78 15.40
N TYR A 43 5.12 -36.19 16.55
CA TYR A 43 6.11 -36.71 17.50
C TYR A 43 5.69 -38.00 18.14
N VAL A 44 6.68 -38.87 18.38
CA VAL A 44 6.57 -40.13 19.14
C VAL A 44 7.37 -39.96 20.43
N GLY A 45 6.69 -40.03 21.57
CA GLY A 45 7.35 -39.94 22.88
C GLY A 45 7.55 -38.48 23.36
N LYS A 46 8.68 -38.23 23.99
CA LYS A 46 8.96 -36.95 24.67
C LYS A 46 9.43 -35.88 23.71
N VAL A 47 8.85 -34.70 23.86
CA VAL A 47 9.30 -33.47 23.18
C VAL A 47 10.20 -32.69 24.12
N GLU A 48 11.36 -32.28 23.65
CA GLU A 48 12.37 -31.54 24.42
C GLU A 48 12.51 -30.13 23.91
N LYS A 49 12.54 -29.16 24.86
CA LYS A 49 12.83 -27.78 24.57
C LYS A 49 14.32 -27.60 24.30
N LEU A 50 14.68 -26.89 23.23
CA LEU A 50 16.05 -26.56 22.90
C LEU A 50 16.50 -25.27 23.62
N ASP A 51 17.66 -25.30 24.22
CA ASP A 51 18.33 -24.11 24.76
C ASP A 51 19.12 -23.42 23.66
N LEU A 52 18.53 -22.37 23.07
CA LEU A 52 19.11 -21.64 21.95
C LEU A 52 20.30 -20.74 22.35
N THR A 53 20.61 -20.63 23.65
CA THR A 53 21.81 -19.95 24.15
C THR A 53 23.05 -20.83 24.02
N LYS A 54 22.86 -22.12 23.84
CA LYS A 54 23.93 -23.12 23.69
C LYS A 54 24.05 -23.58 22.25
N PHE A 55 25.10 -24.33 22.00
CA PHE A 55 25.25 -25.04 20.73
C PHE A 55 24.12 -26.08 20.57
N VAL A 56 23.47 -26.05 19.42
CA VAL A 56 22.46 -27.03 19.03
C VAL A 56 23.04 -27.90 17.92
N ASP A 57 23.12 -29.20 18.16
CA ASP A 57 23.50 -30.15 17.13
C ASP A 57 22.39 -30.28 16.11
N THR A 58 22.70 -29.93 14.86
CA THR A 58 21.74 -29.93 13.75
C THR A 58 22.00 -31.05 12.73
N GLU A 59 22.88 -31.98 13.00
CA GLU A 59 23.28 -33.04 12.05
C GLU A 59 22.07 -33.94 11.67
N LEU A 60 21.13 -34.13 12.60
CA LEU A 60 19.95 -34.97 12.39
C LEU A 60 18.74 -34.21 11.83
N PHE A 61 18.85 -32.90 11.65
CA PHE A 61 17.75 -32.09 11.13
C PHE A 61 17.81 -31.97 9.61
N SER A 62 16.63 -31.93 8.98
CA SER A 62 16.49 -31.60 7.57
C SER A 62 16.94 -30.16 7.29
N GLU A 63 17.17 -29.81 6.03
CA GLU A 63 17.48 -28.42 5.64
C GLU A 63 16.32 -27.46 5.98
N GLU A 64 15.09 -27.91 5.87
CA GLU A 64 13.90 -27.16 6.27
C GLU A 64 13.89 -26.88 7.78
N ASP A 65 14.20 -27.88 8.60
CA ASP A 65 14.31 -27.74 10.05
C ASP A 65 15.46 -26.80 10.45
N LYS A 66 16.61 -26.87 9.78
CA LYS A 66 17.72 -25.94 10.00
C LYS A 66 17.33 -24.49 9.67
N GLN A 67 16.57 -24.30 8.60
CA GLN A 67 16.07 -23.00 8.19
C GLN A 67 15.08 -22.45 9.22
N LEU A 68 14.15 -23.28 9.68
CA LEU A 68 13.20 -22.93 10.75
C LEU A 68 13.94 -22.54 12.04
N LEU A 69 14.99 -23.29 12.44
CA LEU A 69 15.80 -22.96 13.61
C LEU A 69 16.44 -21.58 13.51
N GLN A 70 16.95 -21.23 12.32
CA GLN A 70 17.51 -19.89 12.08
C GLN A 70 16.46 -18.80 12.19
N GLN A 71 15.25 -19.07 11.72
CA GLN A 71 14.12 -18.13 11.84
C GLN A 71 13.69 -17.95 13.30
N ILE A 72 13.58 -19.05 14.06
CA ILE A 72 13.26 -19.00 15.49
C ILE A 72 14.31 -18.21 16.28
N ARG A 73 15.61 -18.36 15.96
CA ARG A 73 16.68 -17.59 16.59
C ARG A 73 16.48 -16.09 16.45
N LYS A 74 15.99 -15.62 15.31
CA LYS A 74 15.73 -14.20 15.06
C LYS A 74 14.54 -13.64 15.86
N LEU A 75 13.69 -14.51 16.39
CA LEU A 75 12.52 -14.11 17.20
C LEU A 75 12.82 -14.10 18.71
N GLN A 76 14.02 -14.44 19.12
CA GLN A 76 14.37 -14.47 20.54
C GLN A 76 14.45 -13.05 21.13
N GLY A 77 14.14 -12.94 22.42
CA GLY A 77 14.13 -11.64 23.10
C GLY A 77 15.46 -10.87 23.02
N SER A 78 16.59 -11.56 22.98
CA SER A 78 17.92 -10.94 22.78
C SER A 78 18.02 -10.21 21.43
N GLU A 79 17.43 -10.73 20.39
CA GLU A 79 17.43 -10.09 19.05
C GLU A 79 16.45 -8.91 18.99
N VAL A 80 15.31 -9.04 19.65
CA VAL A 80 14.37 -7.91 19.83
C VAL A 80 15.06 -6.76 20.57
N ASN A 81 15.78 -7.06 21.66
CA ASN A 81 16.52 -6.04 22.43
C ASN A 81 17.57 -5.33 21.58
N LYS A 82 18.33 -6.06 20.77
CA LYS A 82 19.29 -5.46 19.84
C LYS A 82 18.65 -4.52 18.83
N TYR A 83 17.45 -4.87 18.35
CA TYR A 83 16.69 -4.01 17.45
C TYR A 83 16.21 -2.73 18.15
N LEU A 84 15.67 -2.85 19.34
CA LEU A 84 15.24 -1.72 20.16
C LEU A 84 16.38 -0.77 20.51
N ASP A 85 17.54 -1.31 20.88
CA ASP A 85 18.74 -0.51 21.18
C ASP A 85 19.20 0.34 19.99
N ARG A 86 19.01 -0.15 18.77
CA ARG A 86 19.39 0.57 17.55
C ARG A 86 18.36 1.62 17.12
N ASN A 87 17.09 1.38 17.36
CA ASN A 87 15.99 2.15 16.78
C ASN A 87 15.21 3.02 17.79
N SER A 88 15.56 2.89 19.07
CA SER A 88 14.92 3.68 20.13
C SER A 88 15.88 4.74 20.68
N PRO A 89 15.37 5.94 21.03
CA PRO A 89 16.17 6.95 21.72
C PRO A 89 16.62 6.55 23.14
N PHE A 90 16.10 5.44 23.67
CA PHE A 90 16.40 4.93 25.02
C PHE A 90 17.34 3.72 25.00
N SER A 91 18.31 3.68 24.07
CA SER A 91 19.26 2.58 23.96
C SER A 91 20.00 2.29 25.29
N GLY A 92 20.18 1.00 25.60
CA GLY A 92 20.87 0.54 26.84
C GLY A 92 19.98 0.46 28.08
N ILE A 93 18.73 0.87 28.03
CA ILE A 93 17.78 0.81 29.16
C ILE A 93 16.80 -0.35 29.01
N TRP A 94 16.71 -0.93 27.84
CA TRP A 94 15.66 -1.89 27.47
C TRP A 94 15.69 -3.19 28.27
N GLU A 95 16.87 -3.68 28.64
CA GLU A 95 16.98 -4.87 29.51
C GLU A 95 16.25 -4.67 30.85
N ASN A 96 16.23 -3.44 31.35
CA ASN A 96 15.53 -3.10 32.59
C ASN A 96 14.04 -2.81 32.38
N ILE A 97 13.65 -2.25 31.22
CA ILE A 97 12.26 -1.86 30.92
C ILE A 97 11.43 -3.07 30.50
N ILE A 98 12.00 -4.03 29.76
CA ILE A 98 11.29 -5.24 29.30
C ILE A 98 10.91 -6.16 30.48
N HIS A 99 11.58 -6.05 31.62
CA HIS A 99 11.23 -6.77 32.83
C HIS A 99 10.16 -6.07 33.70
N THR A 100 9.74 -4.86 33.33
CA THR A 100 8.55 -4.22 33.92
C THR A 100 7.29 -4.78 33.29
N ASP A 101 6.16 -4.72 33.99
CA ASP A 101 4.86 -5.18 33.46
C ASP A 101 4.63 -4.60 32.06
N GLY A 102 4.34 -5.50 31.10
CA GLY A 102 4.21 -5.11 29.69
C GLY A 102 3.15 -4.04 29.42
N ASP A 103 2.26 -3.80 30.37
CA ASP A 103 1.26 -2.74 30.33
C ASP A 103 1.84 -1.34 30.46
N ASP A 104 3.05 -1.21 31.00
CA ASP A 104 3.75 0.06 31.19
C ASP A 104 4.65 0.43 30.01
N LEU A 105 4.76 -0.42 28.98
CA LEU A 105 5.54 -0.08 27.79
C LEU A 105 4.86 1.03 26.97
N PRO A 106 5.63 2.06 26.57
CA PRO A 106 5.13 3.09 25.66
C PRO A 106 4.60 2.50 24.35
N GLU A 107 3.58 3.12 23.76
CA GLU A 107 3.00 2.70 22.49
C GLU A 107 4.06 2.63 21.37
N GLU A 108 4.97 3.62 21.33
CA GLU A 108 6.09 3.65 20.37
C GLU A 108 7.00 2.43 20.47
N THR A 109 7.25 1.96 21.69
CA THR A 109 8.06 0.74 21.92
C THR A 109 7.33 -0.50 21.46
N ARG A 110 6.04 -0.62 21.78
CA ARG A 110 5.20 -1.73 21.32
C ARG A 110 5.14 -1.76 19.79
N ALA A 111 5.02 -0.60 19.15
CA ALA A 111 5.07 -0.48 17.70
C ALA A 111 6.40 -0.99 17.11
N LEU A 112 7.54 -0.61 17.69
CA LEU A 112 8.86 -1.10 17.25
C LEU A 112 8.99 -2.61 17.40
N ILE A 113 8.46 -3.19 18.48
CA ILE A 113 8.46 -4.66 18.66
C ILE A 113 7.60 -5.34 17.58
N ALA A 114 6.43 -4.78 17.28
CA ALA A 114 5.57 -5.29 16.21
C ALA A 114 6.23 -5.18 14.82
N GLU A 115 6.87 -4.06 14.53
CA GLU A 115 7.64 -3.84 13.29
C GLU A 115 8.78 -4.84 13.11
N TYR A 116 9.42 -5.23 14.23
CA TYR A 116 10.48 -6.24 14.20
C TYR A 116 9.95 -7.65 14.01
N LEU A 117 8.95 -8.05 14.79
CA LEU A 117 8.47 -9.44 14.88
C LEU A 117 7.56 -9.83 13.72
N GLN A 118 6.63 -8.96 13.33
CA GLN A 118 5.58 -9.29 12.35
C GLN A 118 6.15 -9.75 11.00
N PRO A 119 7.13 -9.08 10.36
CA PRO A 119 7.68 -9.54 9.08
C PRO A 119 8.41 -10.88 9.18
N LYS A 120 9.03 -11.17 10.33
CA LYS A 120 9.73 -12.43 10.58
C LYS A 120 8.76 -13.58 10.82
N LEU A 121 7.71 -13.33 11.59
CA LEU A 121 6.60 -14.28 11.75
C LEU A 121 5.91 -14.53 10.43
N LYS A 122 5.66 -13.49 9.62
CA LYS A 122 5.05 -13.60 8.30
C LYS A 122 5.80 -14.60 7.42
N LYS A 123 7.12 -14.49 7.39
CA LYS A 123 7.97 -15.44 6.66
C LYS A 123 7.82 -16.87 7.15
N ILE A 124 7.76 -17.07 8.47
CA ILE A 124 7.53 -18.41 9.06
C ILE A 124 6.15 -18.94 8.64
N PHE A 125 5.10 -18.13 8.72
CA PHE A 125 3.76 -18.53 8.31
C PHE A 125 3.70 -18.94 6.84
N GLU A 126 4.37 -18.21 5.96
CA GLU A 126 4.44 -18.52 4.51
C GLU A 126 5.19 -19.83 4.24
N GLU A 127 6.27 -20.10 4.96
CA GLU A 127 7.13 -21.26 4.71
C GLU A 127 6.70 -22.51 5.48
N GLN A 128 6.01 -22.37 6.62
CA GLN A 128 5.70 -23.47 7.55
C GLN A 128 4.22 -23.83 7.62
N VAL A 129 3.41 -23.36 6.68
CA VAL A 129 1.94 -23.62 6.67
C VAL A 129 1.59 -25.11 6.64
N THR A 130 2.43 -25.95 6.08
CA THR A 130 2.26 -27.40 6.01
C THR A 130 3.00 -28.17 7.11
N ASN A 131 3.69 -27.46 8.01
CA ASN A 131 4.46 -28.09 9.09
C ASN A 131 3.53 -28.55 10.22
N ASN A 132 3.55 -29.84 10.53
CA ASN A 132 2.74 -30.46 11.59
C ASN A 132 3.37 -30.37 12.99
N PHE A 133 4.59 -29.81 13.11
CA PHE A 133 5.32 -29.70 14.38
C PHE A 133 5.22 -28.29 14.99
N ILE A 134 4.01 -27.72 14.91
CA ILE A 134 3.70 -26.39 15.46
C ILE A 134 2.74 -26.58 16.64
N PHE A 135 3.06 -25.92 17.76
CA PHE A 135 2.32 -26.10 19.00
C PHE A 135 2.04 -24.78 19.69
N VAL A 136 1.07 -24.81 20.57
CA VAL A 136 0.80 -23.78 21.58
C VAL A 136 1.01 -24.37 22.95
N LEU A 137 1.70 -23.63 23.82
CA LEU A 137 1.69 -23.86 25.26
C LEU A 137 0.79 -22.79 25.91
N PRO A 138 -0.40 -23.18 26.39
CA PRO A 138 -1.36 -22.24 26.97
C PRO A 138 -0.85 -21.56 28.24
N VAL A 139 -1.43 -20.41 28.57
CA VAL A 139 -1.15 -19.68 29.81
C VAL A 139 -1.31 -20.59 31.03
N SER A 140 -0.43 -20.46 32.00
CA SER A 140 -0.40 -21.22 33.26
C SER A 140 -0.14 -22.70 33.14
N LYS A 141 0.30 -23.19 31.97
CA LYS A 141 0.72 -24.58 31.79
C LYS A 141 2.25 -24.70 31.83
N MET A 142 2.75 -25.66 32.58
CA MET A 142 4.18 -26.01 32.55
C MET A 142 4.54 -26.68 31.23
N PHE A 143 5.77 -26.46 30.79
CA PHE A 143 6.29 -27.13 29.58
C PHE A 143 6.43 -28.64 29.83
N THR A 144 5.48 -29.38 29.29
CA THR A 144 5.52 -30.84 29.20
C THR A 144 4.90 -31.25 27.86
N THR A 145 5.30 -32.41 27.33
CA THR A 145 4.74 -32.92 26.07
C THR A 145 3.21 -32.97 26.10
N ALA A 146 2.61 -33.35 27.24
CA ALA A 146 1.15 -33.46 27.40
C ALA A 146 0.42 -32.09 27.38
N ASN A 147 1.09 -31.01 27.69
CA ASN A 147 0.52 -29.67 27.71
C ASN A 147 0.66 -28.92 26.39
N LEU A 148 1.42 -29.46 25.43
CA LEU A 148 1.53 -28.91 24.10
C LEU A 148 0.27 -29.25 23.30
N THR A 149 -0.33 -28.23 22.70
CA THR A 149 -1.48 -28.40 21.81
C THR A 149 -1.03 -28.16 20.37
N GLU A 150 -1.26 -29.15 19.51
CA GLU A 150 -1.00 -29.00 18.07
C GLU A 150 -1.90 -27.93 17.47
N ILE A 151 -1.32 -27.08 16.63
CA ILE A 151 -2.03 -26.06 15.89
C ILE A 151 -1.55 -26.01 14.44
N GLU A 152 -2.34 -25.38 13.60
CA GLU A 152 -1.98 -25.07 12.21
C GLU A 152 -1.68 -23.58 12.08
N LEU A 153 -0.78 -23.23 11.17
CA LEU A 153 -0.58 -21.85 10.75
C LEU A 153 -1.51 -21.52 9.58
N SER A 154 -2.17 -20.39 9.64
CA SER A 154 -2.99 -19.90 8.53
C SER A 154 -2.12 -19.53 7.34
N ASP A 155 -2.51 -19.92 6.15
CA ASP A 155 -1.93 -19.46 4.88
C ASP A 155 -2.44 -18.08 4.45
N HIS A 156 -3.42 -17.53 5.17
CA HIS A 156 -4.00 -16.23 4.93
C HIS A 156 -3.70 -15.28 6.09
N PHE A 157 -3.24 -14.08 5.74
CA PHE A 157 -3.06 -13.01 6.71
C PHE A 157 -4.36 -12.25 6.92
N ILE A 158 -4.59 -11.85 8.17
CA ILE A 158 -5.81 -11.17 8.58
C ILE A 158 -5.59 -9.67 8.71
N SER A 159 -6.64 -8.91 8.48
CA SER A 159 -6.71 -7.48 8.76
C SER A 159 -7.91 -7.19 9.66
N PRO A 160 -7.80 -6.22 10.58
CA PRO A 160 -8.94 -5.81 11.37
C PRO A 160 -9.96 -5.11 10.47
N PHE A 161 -11.23 -5.31 10.77
CA PHE A 161 -12.27 -4.44 10.27
C PHE A 161 -13.17 -3.98 11.42
N PHE A 162 -13.87 -2.90 11.21
CA PHE A 162 -14.58 -2.22 12.27
C PHE A 162 -16.06 -2.12 11.95
N LYS A 163 -16.89 -2.20 13.00
CA LYS A 163 -18.32 -1.91 12.91
C LYS A 163 -18.64 -0.71 13.78
N VAL A 164 -19.31 0.27 13.20
CA VAL A 164 -19.89 1.38 13.94
C VAL A 164 -21.35 1.07 14.19
N LEU A 165 -21.69 0.85 15.47
CA LEU A 165 -23.01 0.45 15.91
C LEU A 165 -23.71 1.63 16.57
N ALA A 166 -24.99 1.84 16.28
CA ALA A 166 -25.83 2.79 16.97
C ALA A 166 -26.49 2.13 18.19
N LYS A 167 -26.19 2.63 19.38
CA LYS A 167 -26.84 2.26 20.63
C LYS A 167 -27.81 3.38 21.06
N ASN A 168 -28.64 3.11 22.02
CA ASN A 168 -29.63 4.10 22.47
C ASN A 168 -29.00 5.42 22.96
N SER A 169 -27.90 5.33 23.71
CA SER A 169 -27.24 6.48 24.36
C SER A 169 -25.90 6.88 23.74
N HIS A 170 -25.28 6.02 22.92
CA HIS A 170 -23.94 6.23 22.38
C HIS A 170 -23.76 5.50 21.05
N PHE A 171 -22.66 5.78 20.36
CA PHE A 171 -22.14 4.95 19.27
C PHE A 171 -21.02 4.07 19.80
N GLU A 172 -20.85 2.92 19.18
CA GLU A 172 -19.85 1.95 19.57
C GLU A 172 -19.04 1.51 18.36
N ILE A 173 -17.70 1.54 18.48
CA ILE A 173 -16.80 0.97 17.47
C ILE A 173 -16.34 -0.38 17.98
N ALA A 174 -16.65 -1.43 17.24
CA ALA A 174 -16.22 -2.79 17.52
C ALA A 174 -15.18 -3.23 16.49
N CYS A 175 -14.08 -3.82 16.96
CA CYS A 175 -13.09 -4.48 16.11
C CYS A 175 -13.50 -5.92 15.84
N ARG A 176 -13.37 -6.33 14.58
CA ARG A 176 -13.64 -7.70 14.13
C ARG A 176 -12.51 -8.22 13.26
N VAL A 177 -12.43 -9.54 13.17
CA VAL A 177 -11.49 -10.26 12.32
C VAL A 177 -12.29 -11.02 11.27
N LYS A 178 -11.93 -10.86 10.00
CA LYS A 178 -12.55 -11.61 8.91
C LYS A 178 -11.71 -12.86 8.63
N LEU A 179 -12.28 -14.01 8.87
CA LEU A 179 -11.72 -15.32 8.54
C LEU A 179 -12.55 -15.92 7.41
N LEU A 180 -11.99 -16.04 6.21
CA LEU A 180 -12.65 -16.62 5.03
C LEU A 180 -14.12 -16.18 4.88
N ASN A 181 -15.05 -16.95 5.47
CA ASN A 181 -16.50 -16.72 5.38
C ASN A 181 -17.11 -16.11 6.65
N ASP A 182 -16.38 -16.09 7.75
CA ASP A 182 -16.88 -15.65 9.06
C ASP A 182 -16.21 -14.36 9.50
N ALA A 183 -16.98 -13.56 10.24
CA ALA A 183 -16.51 -12.33 10.86
C ALA A 183 -16.62 -12.47 12.37
N LEU A 184 -15.50 -12.69 13.03
CA LEU A 184 -15.43 -12.93 14.47
C LEU A 184 -15.11 -11.62 15.23
N PRO A 185 -15.71 -11.45 16.42
CA PRO A 185 -15.26 -10.38 17.29
C PRO A 185 -13.80 -10.62 17.74
N PHE A 186 -13.06 -9.56 17.98
CA PHE A 186 -11.68 -9.68 18.42
C PHE A 186 -11.56 -10.34 19.81
N SER A 187 -12.61 -10.30 20.61
CA SER A 187 -12.72 -11.01 21.88
C SER A 187 -12.64 -12.54 21.78
N ASP A 188 -12.86 -13.10 20.59
CA ASP A 188 -12.78 -14.55 20.36
C ASP A 188 -11.33 -15.05 20.18
N ASN A 189 -10.36 -14.18 20.33
CA ASN A 189 -8.96 -14.55 20.33
C ASN A 189 -8.63 -15.41 21.57
N GLU A 190 -8.21 -16.65 21.32
CA GLU A 190 -7.88 -17.62 22.38
C GLU A 190 -6.50 -17.40 23.00
N CYS A 191 -5.74 -16.39 22.52
CA CYS A 191 -4.45 -16.03 23.08
C CYS A 191 -4.39 -14.57 23.58
N ASN A 192 -3.45 -14.30 24.49
CA ASN A 192 -3.36 -12.99 25.14
C ASN A 192 -2.52 -11.98 24.36
N SER A 193 -2.03 -12.32 23.18
CA SER A 193 -1.20 -11.43 22.38
C SER A 193 -2.00 -10.70 21.32
N SER A 194 -1.71 -9.42 21.13
CA SER A 194 -2.26 -8.61 20.05
C SER A 194 -1.62 -8.86 18.68
N LEU A 195 -0.42 -9.49 18.64
CA LEU A 195 0.24 -9.85 17.37
C LEU A 195 -0.43 -11.02 16.67
N LEU A 196 -0.99 -11.93 17.44
CA LEU A 196 -1.49 -13.22 16.99
C LEU A 196 -2.98 -13.34 17.27
N PHE A 197 -3.67 -14.05 16.40
CA PHE A 197 -5.07 -14.39 16.61
C PHE A 197 -5.22 -15.91 16.49
N LEU A 198 -5.48 -16.57 17.62
CA LEU A 198 -5.70 -18.01 17.68
C LEU A 198 -7.19 -18.27 17.78
N HIS A 199 -7.71 -19.09 16.87
CA HIS A 199 -9.10 -19.55 16.88
C HIS A 199 -9.19 -20.95 16.27
N ASP A 200 -9.91 -21.85 16.94
CA ASP A 200 -10.12 -23.23 16.51
C ASP A 200 -8.82 -23.97 16.11
N LYS A 201 -7.76 -23.81 16.93
CA LYS A 201 -6.42 -24.38 16.68
C LYS A 201 -5.72 -23.87 15.42
N ILE A 202 -6.20 -22.80 14.81
CA ILE A 202 -5.53 -22.14 13.70
C ILE A 202 -4.96 -20.82 14.21
N MET A 203 -3.64 -20.64 14.05
CA MET A 203 -2.96 -19.39 14.37
C MET A 203 -2.96 -18.48 13.15
N HIS A 204 -3.47 -17.29 13.31
CA HIS A 204 -3.46 -16.24 12.31
C HIS A 204 -2.51 -15.12 12.69
N LEU A 205 -1.91 -14.51 11.67
CA LEU A 205 -1.04 -13.34 11.82
C LEU A 205 -1.68 -12.15 11.10
N TRP A 206 -1.54 -10.96 11.67
CA TRP A 206 -1.95 -9.73 11.01
C TRP A 206 -1.12 -9.46 9.75
N GLN A 207 -1.75 -8.83 8.76
CA GLN A 207 -1.12 -8.51 7.46
C GLN A 207 0.10 -7.58 7.60
N LYS A 208 0.03 -6.63 8.54
CA LYS A 208 1.06 -5.59 8.74
C LYS A 208 1.20 -5.19 10.21
N PRO A 209 2.35 -4.62 10.63
CA PRO A 209 2.56 -4.23 12.02
C PRO A 209 1.56 -3.21 12.56
N GLU A 210 1.07 -2.29 11.74
CA GLU A 210 0.10 -1.27 12.11
C GLU A 210 -1.24 -1.87 12.56
N ASP A 211 -1.60 -3.03 12.02
CA ASP A 211 -2.81 -3.77 12.41
C ASP A 211 -2.76 -4.20 13.86
N VAL A 212 -1.56 -4.57 14.34
CA VAL A 212 -1.33 -4.95 15.74
C VAL A 212 -1.67 -3.79 16.68
N MET A 213 -1.23 -2.58 16.34
CA MET A 213 -1.46 -1.40 17.16
C MET A 213 -2.95 -1.04 17.25
N GLN A 214 -3.70 -1.28 16.18
CA GLN A 214 -5.15 -1.12 16.21
C GLN A 214 -5.83 -2.19 17.07
N ALA A 215 -5.41 -3.45 16.91
CA ALA A 215 -5.97 -4.57 17.66
C ALA A 215 -5.76 -4.41 19.20
N GLU A 216 -4.60 -3.90 19.63
CA GLU A 216 -4.29 -3.70 21.05
C GLU A 216 -5.29 -2.83 21.78
N LYS A 217 -5.80 -1.77 21.14
CA LYS A 217 -6.79 -0.88 21.73
C LYS A 217 -8.06 -1.64 22.10
N PHE A 218 -8.49 -2.57 21.27
CA PHE A 218 -9.70 -3.35 21.47
C PHE A 218 -9.48 -4.59 22.36
N LEU A 219 -8.26 -5.08 22.46
CA LEU A 219 -7.92 -6.18 23.35
C LEU A 219 -7.99 -5.74 24.83
N LYS A 220 -7.52 -4.52 25.12
CA LYS A 220 -7.46 -3.97 26.48
C LYS A 220 -8.77 -3.31 26.92
N GLU A 221 -9.36 -2.51 26.05
CA GLU A 221 -10.46 -1.60 26.39
C GLU A 221 -11.83 -2.12 25.93
N GLY A 222 -11.81 -3.16 25.08
CA GLY A 222 -13.03 -3.63 24.41
C GLY A 222 -13.50 -2.64 23.35
N ASN A 223 -14.81 -2.59 23.10
CA ASN A 223 -15.39 -1.69 22.13
C ASN A 223 -15.26 -0.22 22.56
N ILE A 224 -14.89 0.65 21.63
CA ILE A 224 -14.76 2.08 21.89
C ILE A 224 -16.15 2.73 21.90
N GLN A 225 -16.50 3.40 23.00
CA GLN A 225 -17.76 4.12 23.12
C GLN A 225 -17.57 5.59 22.75
N LEU A 226 -18.47 6.13 21.92
CA LEU A 226 -18.46 7.51 21.46
C LEU A 226 -19.78 8.19 21.83
N SER A 227 -19.69 9.37 22.44
CA SER A 227 -20.87 10.17 22.76
C SER A 227 -21.60 10.63 21.49
N LYS A 228 -22.94 10.62 21.52
CA LYS A 228 -23.77 11.17 20.44
C LYS A 228 -23.66 12.71 20.34
N GLU A 229 -23.35 13.38 21.42
CA GLU A 229 -23.28 14.85 21.45
C GLU A 229 -22.17 15.42 20.56
N ASN A 230 -21.04 14.70 20.43
CA ASN A 230 -19.88 15.11 19.64
C ASN A 230 -19.70 14.24 18.39
N TRP A 231 -20.77 13.74 17.84
CA TRP A 231 -20.72 12.79 16.71
C TRP A 231 -19.91 13.30 15.52
N ALA A 232 -20.17 14.53 15.05
CA ALA A 232 -19.49 15.10 13.89
C ALA A 232 -17.97 15.22 14.11
N GLU A 233 -17.53 15.62 15.30
CA GLU A 233 -16.13 15.70 15.66
C GLU A 233 -15.49 14.31 15.73
N LYS A 234 -16.17 13.34 16.34
CA LYS A 234 -15.68 11.96 16.46
C LYS A 234 -15.64 11.24 15.10
N MET A 235 -16.60 11.53 14.23
CA MET A 235 -16.58 11.05 12.86
C MET A 235 -15.30 11.50 12.15
N GLN A 236 -14.96 12.77 12.20
CA GLN A 236 -13.78 13.30 11.54
C GLN A 236 -12.45 12.88 12.18
N LYS A 237 -12.39 12.83 13.50
CA LYS A 237 -11.13 12.55 14.23
C LYS A 237 -10.84 11.07 14.41
N VAL A 238 -11.85 10.21 14.47
CA VAL A 238 -11.70 8.79 14.78
C VAL A 238 -12.13 7.90 13.62
N ILE A 239 -13.37 8.05 13.16
CA ILE A 239 -13.98 7.10 12.22
C ILE A 239 -13.45 7.28 10.80
N LEU A 240 -13.38 8.50 10.28
CA LEU A 240 -12.87 8.74 8.92
C LEU A 240 -11.39 8.39 8.76
N PRO A 241 -10.47 8.72 9.69
CA PRO A 241 -9.11 8.23 9.63
C PRO A 241 -9.01 6.70 9.65
N LEU A 242 -9.82 6.04 10.49
CA LEU A 242 -9.90 4.60 10.55
C LEU A 242 -10.42 4.01 9.22
N ALA A 243 -11.44 4.63 8.63
CA ALA A 243 -12.02 4.20 7.35
C ALA A 243 -11.10 4.40 6.14
N LYS A 244 -10.08 5.27 6.22
CA LYS A 244 -9.05 5.40 5.18
C LYS A 244 -8.16 4.18 5.09
N GLU A 245 -7.83 3.58 6.23
CA GLU A 245 -6.88 2.46 6.32
C GLU A 245 -7.58 1.11 6.35
N TYR A 246 -8.75 1.03 6.98
CA TYR A 246 -9.47 -0.20 7.26
C TYR A 246 -10.88 -0.19 6.69
N HIS A 247 -11.44 -1.39 6.52
CA HIS A 247 -12.86 -1.53 6.20
C HIS A 247 -13.70 -1.18 7.44
N VAL A 248 -14.65 -0.28 7.26
CA VAL A 248 -15.59 0.15 8.30
C VAL A 248 -17.01 -0.10 7.81
N GLU A 249 -17.75 -0.93 8.52
CA GLU A 249 -19.17 -1.15 8.31
C GLU A 249 -19.98 -0.27 9.27
N PHE A 250 -21.04 0.33 8.77
CA PHE A 250 -21.93 1.17 9.57
C PHE A 250 -23.27 0.48 9.78
N ASP A 251 -23.82 0.65 10.98
CA ASP A 251 -25.21 0.29 11.25
C ASP A 251 -26.13 0.95 10.21
N LYS A 252 -27.07 0.19 9.70
CA LYS A 252 -28.01 0.68 8.68
C LYS A 252 -28.77 1.94 9.09
N SER A 253 -29.02 2.12 10.37
CA SER A 253 -29.68 3.31 10.90
C SER A 253 -28.83 4.58 10.76
N LEU A 254 -27.52 4.45 10.59
CA LEU A 254 -26.59 5.57 10.40
C LEU A 254 -26.41 5.95 8.93
N VAL A 255 -26.78 5.09 8.01
CA VAL A 255 -26.57 5.30 6.58
C VAL A 255 -27.83 5.93 5.95
N ASN A 256 -27.65 7.11 5.38
CA ASN A 256 -28.75 7.76 4.64
C ASN A 256 -29.00 7.09 3.30
N GLU A 257 -27.94 6.89 2.53
CA GLU A 257 -28.07 6.35 1.18
C GLU A 257 -26.71 5.80 0.70
N ILE A 258 -26.74 4.65 0.02
CA ILE A 258 -25.62 4.14 -0.76
C ILE A 258 -25.91 4.51 -2.21
N LYS A 259 -25.09 5.39 -2.80
CA LYS A 259 -25.20 5.80 -4.21
C LYS A 259 -24.00 5.28 -4.97
N SER A 260 -24.27 4.56 -6.04
CA SER A 260 -23.33 4.36 -7.12
C SER A 260 -23.37 5.59 -8.03
N GLY A 261 -22.24 6.11 -8.44
CA GLY A 261 -22.19 7.31 -9.28
C GLY A 261 -21.05 7.24 -10.30
N GLU A 262 -21.31 7.77 -11.51
CA GLU A 262 -20.23 8.00 -12.47
C GLU A 262 -19.31 9.13 -11.95
N PRO A 263 -17.98 8.96 -12.04
CA PRO A 263 -17.05 9.99 -11.61
C PRO A 263 -16.96 11.15 -12.60
N GLU A 264 -16.79 12.36 -12.08
CA GLU A 264 -16.25 13.45 -12.87
C GLU A 264 -14.73 13.26 -12.95
N VAL A 265 -14.19 13.42 -14.15
CA VAL A 265 -12.76 13.19 -14.38
C VAL A 265 -12.05 14.49 -14.68
N LYS A 266 -10.93 14.73 -14.05
CA LYS A 266 -9.94 15.74 -14.43
C LYS A 266 -8.55 15.11 -14.54
N LEU A 267 -7.68 15.73 -15.30
CA LEU A 267 -6.33 15.28 -15.50
C LEU A 267 -5.34 16.30 -14.95
N LEU A 268 -4.41 15.86 -14.10
CA LEU A 268 -3.32 16.69 -13.61
C LEU A 268 -2.03 16.32 -14.35
N LEU A 269 -1.34 17.33 -14.84
CA LEU A 269 0.00 17.18 -15.42
C LEU A 269 1.04 17.58 -14.38
N GLN A 270 2.05 16.75 -14.23
CA GLN A 270 3.20 17.00 -13.36
C GLN A 270 4.49 16.68 -14.11
N GLU A 271 5.55 17.41 -13.79
CA GLU A 271 6.86 17.19 -14.36
C GLU A 271 7.76 16.48 -13.34
N LYS A 272 8.40 15.40 -13.77
CA LYS A 272 9.42 14.68 -12.98
C LYS A 272 10.65 14.44 -13.84
N GLY A 273 11.63 15.34 -13.74
CA GLY A 273 12.81 15.32 -14.62
C GLY A 273 12.40 15.48 -16.08
N ASP A 274 12.81 14.53 -16.93
CA ASP A 274 12.50 14.53 -18.37
C ASP A 274 11.13 13.90 -18.70
N TYR A 275 10.36 13.55 -17.68
CA TYR A 275 9.09 12.87 -17.86
C TYR A 275 7.92 13.77 -17.46
N LEU A 276 6.82 13.60 -18.18
CA LEU A 276 5.52 14.12 -17.82
C LEU A 276 4.66 13.01 -17.23
N VAL A 277 4.05 13.29 -16.10
CA VAL A 277 3.11 12.43 -15.40
C VAL A 277 1.71 12.94 -15.65
N PHE A 278 0.87 12.07 -16.21
CA PHE A 278 -0.54 12.30 -16.48
C PHE A 278 -1.34 11.58 -15.40
N GLN A 279 -1.87 12.34 -14.45
CA GLN A 279 -2.58 11.78 -13.30
C GLN A 279 -4.07 12.04 -13.40
N PRO A 280 -4.88 11.01 -13.71
CA PRO A 280 -6.34 11.13 -13.59
C PRO A 280 -6.75 11.32 -12.14
N VAL A 281 -7.70 12.22 -11.92
CA VAL A 281 -8.34 12.44 -10.64
C VAL A 281 -9.83 12.27 -10.85
N PHE A 282 -10.42 11.35 -10.11
CA PHE A 282 -11.83 11.04 -10.16
C PHE A 282 -12.53 11.73 -8.98
N THR A 283 -13.63 12.42 -9.27
CA THR A 283 -14.38 13.17 -8.28
C THR A 283 -15.82 12.66 -8.22
N TYR A 284 -16.25 12.31 -7.02
CA TYR A 284 -17.61 11.87 -6.75
C TYR A 284 -18.28 12.90 -5.84
N LYS A 285 -19.32 13.56 -6.31
CA LYS A 285 -20.05 14.62 -5.57
C LYS A 285 -19.11 15.67 -4.93
N GLY A 286 -18.04 16.08 -5.63
CA GLY A 286 -17.08 17.06 -5.17
C GLY A 286 -15.93 16.51 -4.31
N PHE A 287 -15.90 15.21 -4.03
CA PHE A 287 -14.81 14.56 -3.30
C PHE A 287 -13.84 13.89 -4.26
N GLU A 288 -12.60 14.36 -4.24
CA GLU A 288 -11.52 13.79 -5.05
C GLU A 288 -11.02 12.48 -4.46
N THR A 289 -10.79 11.49 -5.32
CA THR A 289 -10.27 10.18 -4.94
C THR A 289 -8.92 9.92 -5.59
N LYS A 290 -8.12 9.13 -4.88
CA LYS A 290 -6.91 8.51 -5.44
C LYS A 290 -7.22 7.05 -5.77
N ALA A 291 -6.45 6.39 -6.63
CA ALA A 291 -6.70 4.98 -6.94
C ALA A 291 -6.41 4.07 -5.75
N SER A 292 -5.44 4.43 -4.90
CA SER A 292 -5.19 3.75 -3.63
C SER A 292 -6.34 3.86 -2.62
N ASP A 293 -7.28 4.80 -2.82
CA ASP A 293 -8.42 4.94 -1.93
C ASP A 293 -9.40 3.78 -2.13
N LYS A 294 -10.17 3.50 -1.09
CA LYS A 294 -11.13 2.39 -1.08
C LYS A 294 -12.26 2.58 -2.09
N ASP A 295 -12.96 1.49 -2.35
CA ASP A 295 -14.09 1.45 -3.29
C ASP A 295 -15.30 2.25 -2.82
N SER A 296 -15.35 2.58 -1.53
CA SER A 296 -16.44 3.39 -0.95
C SER A 296 -15.90 4.70 -0.37
N ILE A 297 -16.59 5.79 -0.66
CA ILE A 297 -16.35 7.11 -0.08
C ILE A 297 -17.40 7.35 1.00
N ILE A 298 -16.95 7.72 2.19
CA ILE A 298 -17.81 7.98 3.34
C ILE A 298 -17.87 9.48 3.59
N ILE A 299 -19.06 10.04 3.50
CA ILE A 299 -19.32 11.49 3.65
C ILE A 299 -20.23 11.70 4.85
N PRO A 300 -19.79 12.45 5.87
CA PRO A 300 -20.67 12.84 6.97
C PRO A 300 -21.77 13.80 6.50
N GLU A 301 -23.01 13.49 6.85
CA GLU A 301 -24.18 14.35 6.61
C GLU A 301 -24.99 14.50 7.90
N GLY A 302 -24.69 15.54 8.70
CA GLY A 302 -25.34 15.76 9.99
C GLY A 302 -25.03 14.65 11.00
N ASP A 303 -26.03 13.94 11.46
CA ASP A 303 -25.94 12.80 12.39
C ASP A 303 -25.88 11.44 11.66
N LYS A 304 -25.84 11.46 10.35
CA LYS A 304 -25.76 10.28 9.49
C LYS A 304 -24.57 10.37 8.52
N ILE A 305 -24.42 9.35 7.75
CA ILE A 305 -23.40 9.25 6.70
C ILE A 305 -24.04 8.95 5.36
N LEU A 306 -23.40 9.46 4.30
CA LEU A 306 -23.64 9.07 2.93
C LEU A 306 -22.47 8.18 2.47
N ILE A 307 -22.78 7.03 1.92
CA ILE A 307 -21.79 6.14 1.31
C ILE A 307 -21.97 6.20 -0.21
N ILE A 308 -20.88 6.50 -0.91
CA ILE A 308 -20.85 6.49 -2.38
C ILE A 308 -19.92 5.37 -2.81
N GLU A 309 -20.42 4.42 -3.57
CA GLU A 309 -19.60 3.40 -4.20
C GLU A 309 -18.94 3.96 -5.46
N ARG A 310 -17.63 3.73 -5.61
CA ARG A 310 -16.86 4.16 -6.78
C ARG A 310 -17.15 3.24 -7.95
N ASP A 311 -17.26 3.81 -9.12
CA ASP A 311 -17.34 3.09 -10.38
C ASP A 311 -15.93 2.78 -10.91
N ARG A 312 -15.31 1.72 -10.38
CA ARG A 312 -13.97 1.29 -10.78
C ARG A 312 -13.87 0.92 -12.25
N GLU A 313 -14.95 0.44 -12.84
CA GLU A 313 -14.98 0.09 -14.26
C GLU A 313 -14.90 1.36 -15.12
N ALA A 314 -15.67 2.38 -14.77
CA ALA A 314 -15.61 3.68 -15.45
C ALA A 314 -14.23 4.34 -15.30
N GLU A 315 -13.63 4.29 -14.11
CA GLU A 315 -12.29 4.80 -13.86
C GLU A 315 -11.24 4.09 -14.72
N GLU A 316 -11.24 2.76 -14.73
CA GLU A 316 -10.30 1.97 -15.52
C GLU A 316 -10.50 2.15 -17.02
N ASN A 317 -11.73 2.25 -17.48
CA ASN A 317 -12.04 2.53 -18.87
C ASN A 317 -11.48 3.89 -19.32
N PHE A 318 -11.52 4.90 -18.45
CA PHE A 318 -10.91 6.19 -18.75
C PHE A 318 -9.37 6.07 -18.85
N ILE A 319 -8.74 5.40 -17.88
CA ILE A 319 -7.28 5.21 -17.88
C ILE A 319 -6.84 4.46 -19.14
N ASN A 320 -7.54 3.42 -19.53
CA ASN A 320 -7.25 2.65 -20.76
C ASN A 320 -7.42 3.50 -22.02
N LYS A 321 -8.44 4.36 -22.09
CA LYS A 321 -8.60 5.31 -23.20
C LYS A 321 -7.44 6.30 -23.26
N LEU A 322 -7.02 6.85 -22.12
CA LEU A 322 -5.88 7.75 -22.06
C LEU A 322 -4.59 7.05 -22.49
N GLU A 323 -4.34 5.84 -21.99
CA GLU A 323 -3.18 5.03 -22.36
C GLU A 323 -3.13 4.72 -23.86
N SER A 324 -4.27 4.49 -24.47
CA SER A 324 -4.39 4.21 -25.90
C SER A 324 -3.97 5.38 -26.80
N LEU A 325 -3.89 6.61 -26.26
CA LEU A 325 -3.47 7.78 -27.03
C LEU A 325 -1.98 7.80 -27.40
N HIS A 326 -1.15 7.03 -26.68
CA HIS A 326 0.28 6.93 -26.98
C HIS A 326 0.86 5.56 -26.67
N SER A 327 1.52 4.95 -27.66
CA SER A 327 2.10 3.60 -27.50
C SER A 327 3.27 3.50 -26.51
N LEU A 328 3.89 4.62 -26.15
CA LEU A 328 5.02 4.69 -25.23
C LEU A 328 4.62 5.10 -23.81
N PHE A 329 3.33 5.21 -23.51
CA PHE A 329 2.90 5.40 -22.15
C PHE A 329 3.35 4.23 -21.27
N VAL A 330 3.86 4.57 -20.09
CA VAL A 330 4.20 3.61 -19.04
C VAL A 330 3.24 3.84 -17.87
N ARG A 331 2.64 2.76 -17.40
CA ARG A 331 1.79 2.77 -16.20
C ARG A 331 2.61 2.28 -15.01
N PRO A 332 3.01 3.14 -14.06
CA PRO A 332 3.70 2.73 -12.85
C PRO A 332 2.86 1.81 -11.96
N ASP A 333 3.50 1.12 -11.02
CA ASP A 333 2.85 0.16 -10.11
C ASP A 333 1.80 0.79 -9.18
N ASP A 334 1.82 2.13 -9.01
CA ASP A 334 0.77 2.86 -8.29
C ASP A 334 -0.59 2.83 -9.02
N GLY A 335 -0.60 2.37 -10.25
CA GLY A 335 -1.78 2.09 -11.06
C GLY A 335 -2.58 3.30 -11.53
N ASN A 336 -2.18 4.51 -11.13
CA ASN A 336 -3.00 5.72 -11.25
C ASN A 336 -2.55 6.73 -12.24
N SER A 337 -1.28 6.70 -12.57
CA SER A 337 -0.69 7.68 -13.46
C SER A 337 -0.18 7.01 -14.71
N LEU A 338 -0.12 7.77 -15.78
CA LEU A 338 0.59 7.41 -17.00
C LEU A 338 1.78 8.33 -17.15
N VAL A 339 2.91 7.78 -17.57
CA VAL A 339 4.17 8.51 -17.69
C VAL A 339 4.66 8.45 -19.12
N LEU A 340 5.09 9.61 -19.65
CA LEU A 340 5.63 9.74 -20.99
C LEU A 340 6.85 10.67 -20.97
N LYS A 341 7.87 10.36 -21.76
CA LYS A 341 8.99 11.30 -21.93
C LYS A 341 8.52 12.59 -22.58
N GLY A 342 9.00 13.73 -22.11
CA GLY A 342 8.62 15.03 -22.67
C GLY A 342 8.90 15.17 -24.16
N VAL A 343 9.99 14.58 -24.66
CA VAL A 343 10.31 14.56 -26.09
C VAL A 343 9.26 13.80 -26.92
N ASP A 344 8.66 12.76 -26.37
CA ASP A 344 7.63 11.97 -27.07
C ASP A 344 6.27 12.69 -27.05
N VAL A 345 5.99 13.50 -26.04
CA VAL A 345 4.84 14.40 -26.01
C VAL A 345 4.84 15.38 -27.17
N LEU A 346 6.05 15.85 -27.56
CA LEU A 346 6.23 16.87 -28.60
C LEU A 346 6.29 16.30 -30.01
N ARG A 347 6.45 14.98 -30.17
CA ARG A 347 6.58 14.33 -31.49
C ARG A 347 5.24 14.13 -32.17
N ASN A 348 5.25 14.15 -33.53
CA ASN A 348 4.17 13.68 -34.40
C ASN A 348 2.80 14.33 -34.11
N ASN A 349 2.78 15.60 -33.71
CA ASN A 349 1.54 16.32 -33.35
C ASN A 349 0.75 15.71 -32.19
N TRP A 350 1.34 14.80 -31.45
CA TRP A 350 0.62 14.05 -30.40
C TRP A 350 -0.01 14.97 -29.36
N PHE A 351 0.67 16.05 -29.00
CA PHE A 351 0.14 16.98 -28.00
C PHE A 351 -1.21 17.59 -28.42
N PHE A 352 -1.38 17.96 -29.69
CA PHE A 352 -2.64 18.47 -30.18
C PHE A 352 -3.72 17.41 -30.25
N LEU A 353 -3.35 16.18 -30.63
CA LEU A 353 -4.24 15.02 -30.61
C LEU A 353 -4.72 14.76 -29.16
N PHE A 354 -3.82 14.82 -28.20
CA PHE A 354 -4.14 14.69 -26.79
C PHE A 354 -5.11 15.78 -26.31
N VAL A 355 -4.81 17.06 -26.62
CA VAL A 355 -5.67 18.18 -26.23
C VAL A 355 -7.06 18.06 -26.86
N ASP A 356 -7.15 17.68 -28.14
CA ASP A 356 -8.42 17.49 -28.82
C ASP A 356 -9.20 16.30 -28.21
N ALA A 357 -8.53 15.20 -27.89
CA ALA A 357 -9.16 14.07 -27.23
C ALA A 357 -9.71 14.43 -25.84
N MET A 358 -8.96 15.21 -25.05
CA MET A 358 -9.45 15.68 -23.74
C MET A 358 -10.66 16.60 -23.88
N LYS A 359 -10.69 17.48 -24.87
CA LYS A 359 -11.86 18.33 -25.17
C LYS A 359 -13.07 17.52 -25.57
N GLU A 360 -12.88 16.53 -26.45
CA GLU A 360 -13.97 15.64 -26.89
C GLU A 360 -14.56 14.87 -25.72
N MET A 361 -13.72 14.34 -24.84
CA MET A 361 -14.14 13.63 -23.62
C MET A 361 -14.63 14.57 -22.50
N LYS A 362 -14.56 15.89 -22.71
CA LYS A 362 -14.90 16.92 -21.70
C LYS A 362 -14.12 16.79 -20.40
N VAL A 363 -12.85 16.38 -20.50
CA VAL A 363 -11.94 16.24 -19.38
C VAL A 363 -11.05 17.47 -19.25
N PRO A 364 -11.20 18.27 -18.21
CA PRO A 364 -10.31 19.42 -17.98
C PRO A 364 -8.91 18.94 -17.60
N VAL A 365 -7.90 19.63 -18.13
CA VAL A 365 -6.49 19.36 -17.88
C VAL A 365 -5.91 20.51 -17.11
N TYR A 366 -5.26 20.19 -15.98
CA TYR A 366 -4.63 21.15 -15.08
C TYR A 366 -3.13 20.87 -14.96
N GLY A 367 -2.38 21.85 -14.49
CA GLY A 367 -0.96 21.70 -14.17
C GLY A 367 -0.01 22.26 -15.24
N PHE A 368 -0.51 22.74 -16.37
CA PHE A 368 0.35 23.35 -17.40
C PHE A 368 1.21 24.49 -16.84
N GLU A 369 0.65 25.31 -15.95
CA GLU A 369 1.33 26.48 -15.37
C GLU A 369 2.48 26.10 -14.43
N ALA A 370 2.42 24.92 -13.84
CA ALA A 370 3.44 24.42 -12.92
C ALA A 370 4.62 23.74 -13.63
N LEU A 371 4.51 23.46 -14.93
CA LEU A 371 5.58 22.86 -15.72
C LEU A 371 6.71 23.86 -15.92
N ARG A 372 7.96 23.44 -15.67
CA ARG A 372 9.14 24.29 -15.81
C ARG A 372 9.83 24.12 -17.15
N ASN A 373 10.13 22.86 -17.52
CA ASN A 373 10.83 22.53 -18.76
C ASN A 373 9.87 22.29 -19.93
N PHE A 374 8.60 21.93 -19.63
CA PHE A 374 7.59 21.58 -20.61
C PHE A 374 6.35 22.46 -20.46
N ARG A 375 6.53 23.77 -20.53
CA ARG A 375 5.40 24.72 -20.50
C ARG A 375 4.83 24.84 -21.91
N PHE A 376 3.73 24.13 -22.17
CA PHE A 376 3.09 24.09 -23.49
C PHE A 376 2.18 25.31 -23.73
N ASN A 377 2.28 25.88 -24.94
CA ASN A 377 1.24 26.70 -25.49
C ASN A 377 0.25 25.85 -26.27
N THR A 378 -1.01 25.86 -25.87
CA THR A 378 -2.08 25.00 -26.48
C THR A 378 -2.62 25.53 -27.79
N ALA A 379 -2.22 26.75 -28.20
CA ALA A 379 -2.64 27.34 -29.46
C ALA A 379 -1.92 26.72 -30.65
N ARG A 380 -2.65 26.46 -31.73
CA ARG A 380 -2.06 26.02 -33.00
C ARG A 380 -1.36 27.19 -33.70
N PRO A 381 -0.25 26.96 -34.43
CA PRO A 381 0.43 28.02 -35.14
C PRO A 381 -0.40 28.56 -36.30
N ASN A 382 -0.51 29.88 -36.38
CA ASN A 382 -1.05 30.60 -37.53
C ASN A 382 0.04 31.39 -38.18
N THR A 383 0.11 31.38 -39.52
CA THR A 383 1.10 32.09 -40.29
C THR A 383 0.55 33.42 -40.76
N HIS A 384 1.18 34.49 -40.37
CA HIS A 384 0.92 35.84 -40.87
C HIS A 384 2.06 36.35 -41.76
N ILE A 385 1.75 36.70 -42.99
CA ILE A 385 2.69 37.20 -43.94
C ILE A 385 2.40 38.71 -44.13
N HIS A 386 3.29 39.56 -43.61
CA HIS A 386 3.22 40.98 -43.85
C HIS A 386 4.15 41.35 -45.04
N VAL A 387 3.54 41.81 -46.11
CA VAL A 387 4.26 42.30 -47.26
C VAL A 387 4.27 43.83 -47.22
N SER A 388 5.44 44.45 -47.06
CA SER A 388 5.61 45.87 -47.25
C SER A 388 6.26 46.14 -48.61
N SER A 389 5.68 47.06 -49.38
CA SER A 389 6.23 47.48 -50.64
C SER A 389 6.93 48.82 -50.48
N GLY A 390 8.25 48.88 -50.68
CA GLY A 390 9.02 50.11 -50.89
C GLY A 390 9.32 50.32 -52.35
N LEU A 391 9.84 51.48 -52.74
CA LEU A 391 10.05 51.91 -54.14
C LEU A 391 10.93 50.97 -54.99
N ASP A 392 11.70 50.04 -54.40
CA ASP A 392 12.58 49.13 -55.09
C ASP A 392 12.71 47.70 -54.49
N TRP A 393 12.00 47.35 -53.41
CA TRP A 393 12.12 46.08 -52.72
C TRP A 393 10.80 45.60 -52.12
N PHE A 394 10.52 44.30 -52.27
CA PHE A 394 9.46 43.61 -51.54
C PHE A 394 10.09 42.97 -50.30
N ASP A 395 9.73 43.48 -49.15
CA ASP A 395 10.15 42.89 -47.88
C ASP A 395 8.96 42.12 -47.30
N ALA A 396 9.09 40.79 -47.31
CA ALA A 396 8.06 39.91 -46.72
C ALA A 396 8.51 39.47 -45.34
N LYS A 397 7.85 40.00 -44.31
CA LYS A 397 8.06 39.58 -42.94
C LYS A 397 7.05 38.50 -42.63
N VAL A 398 7.55 37.30 -42.35
CA VAL A 398 6.73 36.15 -41.93
C VAL A 398 6.79 36.01 -40.42
N GLU A 399 5.66 36.10 -39.78
CA GLU A 399 5.51 35.86 -38.34
C GLU A 399 4.58 34.71 -38.12
N ILE A 400 4.86 33.89 -37.11
CA ILE A 400 4.04 32.75 -36.71
C ILE A 400 3.44 33.05 -35.35
N GLU A 401 2.15 32.93 -35.25
CA GLU A 401 1.35 33.28 -34.09
C GLU A 401 0.87 32.01 -33.36
N PHE A 402 1.09 31.94 -32.06
CA PHE A 402 0.59 30.91 -31.14
C PHE A 402 -0.34 31.60 -30.14
N GLY A 403 -1.59 31.80 -30.47
CA GLY A 403 -2.51 32.61 -29.69
C GLY A 403 -2.03 34.05 -29.64
N GLU A 404 -1.72 34.58 -28.47
CA GLU A 404 -1.23 35.94 -28.27
C GLU A 404 0.31 36.08 -28.46
N GLN A 405 1.01 34.94 -28.59
CA GLN A 405 2.46 34.93 -28.76
C GLN A 405 2.89 34.89 -30.22
N ARG A 406 3.93 35.62 -30.56
CA ARG A 406 4.47 35.69 -31.92
C ARG A 406 5.94 35.30 -31.95
N VAL A 407 6.32 34.57 -32.98
CA VAL A 407 7.68 34.10 -33.21
C VAL A 407 8.12 34.44 -34.64
N GLY A 408 9.35 34.92 -34.77
CA GLY A 408 9.94 35.17 -36.05
C GLY A 408 10.32 33.90 -36.79
N ILE A 409 10.40 33.98 -38.12
CA ILE A 409 10.74 32.87 -38.99
C ILE A 409 12.12 32.25 -38.69
N ASP A 410 13.07 33.07 -38.20
CA ASP A 410 14.42 32.62 -37.88
C ASP A 410 14.46 31.62 -36.72
N ASP A 411 13.58 31.76 -35.74
CA ASP A 411 13.49 30.81 -34.61
C ASP A 411 12.83 29.52 -35.06
N ILE A 412 11.89 29.58 -35.97
CA ILE A 412 11.31 28.39 -36.62
C ILE A 412 12.34 27.66 -37.44
N LYS A 413 13.16 28.38 -38.25
CA LYS A 413 14.25 27.77 -39.03
C LYS A 413 15.25 27.08 -38.12
N LYS A 414 15.64 27.69 -37.01
CA LYS A 414 16.54 27.05 -36.01
C LYS A 414 15.95 25.77 -35.45
N ALA A 415 14.68 25.78 -35.07
CA ALA A 415 14.01 24.62 -34.59
C ALA A 415 13.98 23.49 -35.62
N MET A 416 13.73 23.82 -36.88
CA MET A 416 13.71 22.83 -38.00
C MET A 416 15.11 22.24 -38.28
N VAL A 417 16.16 23.08 -38.28
CA VAL A 417 17.56 22.63 -38.45
C VAL A 417 17.93 21.67 -37.33
N ASN A 418 17.50 21.95 -36.12
CA ASN A 418 17.74 21.11 -34.94
C ASN A 418 16.79 19.91 -34.84
N LYS A 419 15.93 19.68 -35.84
CA LYS A 419 14.91 18.61 -35.87
C LYS A 419 13.99 18.65 -34.66
N GLN A 420 13.71 19.83 -34.15
CA GLN A 420 12.77 20.06 -33.07
C GLN A 420 11.36 20.28 -33.63
N SER A 421 10.37 19.68 -33.00
CA SER A 421 8.95 19.89 -33.32
C SER A 421 8.29 20.96 -32.47
N PHE A 422 9.09 21.82 -31.84
CA PHE A 422 8.63 22.91 -30.99
C PHE A 422 9.59 24.10 -31.07
N VAL A 423 9.10 25.28 -30.69
CA VAL A 423 9.86 26.52 -30.58
C VAL A 423 9.56 27.17 -29.22
N GLN A 424 10.58 27.78 -28.61
CA GLN A 424 10.34 28.52 -27.38
C GLN A 424 9.77 29.92 -27.71
N LEU A 425 8.68 30.27 -27.06
CA LEU A 425 7.99 31.54 -27.21
C LEU A 425 8.53 32.58 -26.23
N ASN A 426 8.20 33.87 -26.45
CA ASN A 426 8.71 34.97 -25.64
C ASN A 426 8.27 34.92 -24.15
N ASP A 427 7.15 34.28 -23.87
CA ASP A 427 6.65 34.07 -22.51
C ASP A 427 7.27 32.84 -21.83
N GLY A 428 8.22 32.16 -22.50
CA GLY A 428 8.89 30.95 -22.03
C GLY A 428 8.10 29.65 -22.23
N THR A 429 6.92 29.70 -22.86
CA THR A 429 6.17 28.53 -23.24
C THR A 429 6.70 27.89 -24.52
N LEU A 430 6.39 26.62 -24.75
CA LEU A 430 6.76 25.87 -25.95
C LEU A 430 5.60 25.89 -26.95
N GLY A 431 5.83 26.47 -28.11
CA GLY A 431 4.92 26.43 -29.25
C GLY A 431 5.18 25.18 -30.08
N ILE A 432 4.17 24.34 -30.26
CA ILE A 432 4.30 23.07 -30.97
C ILE A 432 4.10 23.29 -32.47
N LEU A 433 5.03 22.75 -33.27
CA LEU A 433 5.00 22.83 -34.71
C LEU A 433 4.41 21.50 -35.26
N PRO A 434 3.15 21.49 -35.76
CA PRO A 434 2.56 20.28 -36.30
C PRO A 434 3.30 19.77 -37.53
N ASP A 435 3.41 18.43 -37.70
CA ASP A 435 4.10 17.82 -38.83
C ASP A 435 3.53 18.25 -40.18
N GLU A 436 2.23 18.40 -40.27
CA GLU A 436 1.56 18.89 -41.49
C GLU A 436 1.96 20.33 -41.78
N TRP A 437 2.07 21.17 -40.76
CA TRP A 437 2.51 22.52 -40.87
C TRP A 437 3.99 22.56 -41.34
N LEU A 438 4.87 21.76 -40.70
CA LEU A 438 6.28 21.64 -41.06
C LEU A 438 6.46 21.15 -42.50
N LYS A 439 5.69 20.15 -42.95
CA LYS A 439 5.70 19.68 -44.35
C LYS A 439 5.27 20.76 -45.32
N ARG A 440 4.19 21.48 -45.00
CA ARG A 440 3.63 22.53 -45.84
C ARG A 440 4.59 23.69 -46.09
N TYR A 441 5.30 24.07 -45.01
CA TYR A 441 6.21 25.21 -45.06
C TYR A 441 7.70 24.87 -45.24
N SER A 442 8.03 23.57 -45.30
CA SER A 442 9.42 23.11 -45.48
C SER A 442 10.05 23.62 -46.77
N LEU A 443 9.26 23.88 -47.80
CA LEU A 443 9.71 24.43 -49.06
C LEU A 443 10.06 25.90 -48.98
N LEU A 444 9.46 26.64 -48.04
CA LEU A 444 9.75 28.09 -47.83
C LEU A 444 11.06 28.30 -47.03
N PHE A 445 11.62 27.25 -46.47
CA PHE A 445 12.82 27.30 -45.63
C PHE A 445 14.02 26.58 -46.27
N LYS A 446 13.88 26.11 -47.50
CA LYS A 446 15.01 25.65 -48.31
C LYS A 446 15.58 26.83 -49.10
N ASP A 447 16.82 27.21 -48.77
CA ASP A 447 17.62 28.10 -49.60
C ASP A 447 18.03 27.42 -50.87
#